data_2850472741a507da78417e4b9bfe7969
#
_entry.id   2850472741a507da78417e4b9bfe7969
#
_cell.length_a   1.000
_cell.length_b   1.000
_cell.length_c   1.000
_cell.angle_alpha   90.00
_cell.angle_beta   90.00
_cell.angle_gamma   90.00
#
_symmetry.space_group_name_H-M   'P 1'
#
loop_
_entity.id
_entity.type
_entity.pdbx_description
1 polymer ?
#
loop_
_entity_poly.entity_id
_entity_poly.type
_entity_poly.pdbx_seq_one_letter_code
_entity_poly.pdbx_strand_id
1 'polypeptide(L)'
;MAPNKTTWGGISLRRRVTAWLAAILLVTMLSNGIATVVGQWAVRAFDALLADNAACYTVQDAIKDETQAFARYVRQPTSESEQAYTAACAAAEQSLAALPFDYARIGAERYARTWNLLQGYEGYRQERDAFLRLSPAADTYIERMYHVMALQDYLAEYALRLTQATLEQENTLYSSTAAHIRHLPWLYLGLFLTAAALMVLLVRGLSRAVVRPLLELAQASRSIAEGDLSGPDLPIKNSDEVGRLTGTFNQMKHAMAQQLSTQQALHREEVRNLALEKDLEHT
;
A
#
# COMPACT_ATOMS: atom_id res chain seq x y z
N MET A 1 43.24 -6.57 -21.52
CA MET A 1 42.09 -6.90 -20.68
C MET A 1 40.82 -6.69 -21.51
N ALA A 2 40.23 -7.77 -22.02
CA ALA A 2 39.05 -7.70 -22.90
C ALA A 2 37.78 -7.38 -22.06
N PRO A 3 36.89 -6.49 -22.51
CA PRO A 3 35.64 -6.22 -21.78
C PRO A 3 34.70 -7.43 -21.88
N ASN A 4 34.25 -7.84 -20.72
CA ASN A 4 33.31 -8.91 -20.46
C ASN A 4 32.05 -8.78 -21.36
N LYS A 5 31.91 -9.69 -22.35
CA LYS A 5 30.72 -9.77 -23.19
C LYS A 5 29.58 -10.25 -22.31
N THR A 6 28.73 -9.33 -21.91
CA THR A 6 27.44 -9.62 -21.22
C THR A 6 26.63 -10.59 -22.08
N THR A 7 26.35 -11.74 -21.52
CA THR A 7 25.69 -12.94 -22.09
C THR A 7 24.21 -12.74 -22.50
N TRP A 8 23.84 -11.62 -23.09
CA TRP A 8 22.47 -11.34 -23.57
C TRP A 8 22.28 -11.59 -25.08
N GLY A 9 23.23 -12.26 -25.73
CA GLY A 9 23.31 -12.38 -27.19
C GLY A 9 22.30 -13.29 -27.90
N GLY A 10 21.34 -13.93 -27.22
CA GLY A 10 20.41 -14.86 -27.84
C GLY A 10 18.92 -14.65 -27.55
N ILE A 11 18.57 -13.62 -26.76
CA ILE A 11 17.16 -13.38 -26.36
C ILE A 11 16.54 -12.39 -27.32
N SER A 12 15.37 -12.76 -27.94
CA SER A 12 14.63 -11.88 -28.84
C SER A 12 14.29 -10.54 -28.16
N LEU A 13 14.28 -9.45 -28.92
CA LEU A 13 13.94 -8.10 -28.47
C LEU A 13 12.63 -8.09 -27.69
N ARG A 14 11.62 -8.82 -28.19
CA ARG A 14 10.31 -8.96 -27.53
C ARG A 14 10.45 -9.48 -26.10
N ARG A 15 11.25 -10.52 -25.86
CA ARG A 15 11.44 -11.08 -24.50
C ARG A 15 12.17 -10.13 -23.57
N ARG A 16 13.11 -9.33 -24.07
CA ARG A 16 13.82 -8.32 -23.26
C ARG A 16 12.86 -7.20 -22.83
N VAL A 17 12.10 -6.66 -23.77
CA VAL A 17 11.12 -5.59 -23.48
C VAL A 17 10.05 -6.09 -22.52
N THR A 18 9.51 -7.29 -22.73
CA THR A 18 8.50 -7.86 -21.81
C THR A 18 9.07 -8.10 -20.41
N ALA A 19 10.32 -8.56 -20.27
CA ALA A 19 10.96 -8.75 -18.97
C ALA A 19 11.15 -7.42 -18.20
N TRP A 20 11.57 -6.35 -18.89
CA TRP A 20 11.70 -5.02 -18.28
C TRP A 20 10.35 -4.44 -17.84
N LEU A 21 9.33 -4.56 -18.70
CA LEU A 21 7.97 -4.12 -18.36
C LEU A 21 7.40 -4.91 -17.19
N ALA A 22 7.61 -6.23 -17.17
CA ALA A 22 7.20 -7.08 -16.05
C ALA A 22 7.92 -6.71 -14.75
N ALA A 23 9.22 -6.37 -14.80
CA ALA A 23 9.96 -5.92 -13.62
C ALA A 23 9.42 -4.59 -13.06
N ILE A 24 9.13 -3.61 -13.92
CA ILE A 24 8.54 -2.33 -13.52
C ILE A 24 7.15 -2.56 -12.91
N LEU A 25 6.30 -3.37 -13.56
CA LEU A 25 4.97 -3.72 -13.08
C LEU A 25 5.05 -4.39 -11.70
N LEU A 26 5.97 -5.32 -11.51
CA LEU A 26 6.17 -6.03 -10.25
C LEU A 26 6.57 -5.06 -9.12
N VAL A 27 7.49 -4.14 -9.38
CA VAL A 27 7.91 -3.12 -8.39
C VAL A 27 6.74 -2.21 -8.02
N THR A 28 5.93 -1.78 -8.99
CA THR A 28 4.76 -0.93 -8.71
C THR A 28 3.65 -1.70 -7.96
N MET A 29 3.41 -2.96 -8.30
CA MET A 29 2.45 -3.81 -7.57
C MET A 29 2.88 -4.07 -6.14
N LEU A 30 4.16 -4.36 -5.90
CA LEU A 30 4.72 -4.53 -4.55
C LEU A 30 4.57 -3.25 -3.72
N SER A 31 4.89 -2.09 -4.31
CA SER A 31 4.74 -0.79 -3.64
C SER A 31 3.29 -0.55 -3.19
N ASN A 32 2.32 -0.72 -4.11
CA ASN A 32 0.91 -0.56 -3.79
C ASN A 32 0.40 -1.61 -2.78
N GLY A 33 0.86 -2.86 -2.89
CA GLY A 33 0.51 -3.93 -1.96
C GLY A 33 0.94 -3.61 -0.53
N ILE A 34 2.19 -3.18 -0.34
CA ILE A 34 2.72 -2.76 0.96
C ILE A 34 1.91 -1.60 1.53
N ALA A 35 1.62 -0.56 0.71
CA ALA A 35 0.82 0.58 1.12
C ALA A 35 -0.56 0.18 1.62
N THR A 36 -1.23 -0.69 0.88
CA THR A 36 -2.58 -1.15 1.21
C THR A 36 -2.60 -1.96 2.51
N VAL A 37 -1.66 -2.90 2.68
CA VAL A 37 -1.57 -3.74 3.89
C VAL A 37 -1.27 -2.90 5.13
N VAL A 38 -0.29 -1.99 5.05
CA VAL A 38 0.09 -1.12 6.19
C VAL A 38 -1.04 -0.15 6.51
N GLY A 39 -1.67 0.45 5.49
CA GLY A 39 -2.81 1.35 5.67
C GLY A 39 -4.00 0.66 6.34
N GLN A 40 -4.38 -0.53 5.88
CA GLN A 40 -5.48 -1.30 6.48
C GLN A 40 -5.17 -1.73 7.93
N TRP A 41 -3.92 -2.12 8.20
CA TRP A 41 -3.51 -2.47 9.55
C TRP A 41 -3.61 -1.28 10.50
N ALA A 42 -3.12 -0.12 10.10
CA ALA A 42 -3.20 1.11 10.89
C ALA A 42 -4.65 1.52 11.17
N VAL A 43 -5.51 1.51 10.14
CA VAL A 43 -6.93 1.86 10.30
C VAL A 43 -7.62 0.92 11.28
N ARG A 44 -7.45 -0.40 11.15
CA ARG A 44 -8.07 -1.37 12.07
C ARG A 44 -7.59 -1.22 13.51
N ALA A 45 -6.30 -0.91 13.71
CA ALA A 45 -5.75 -0.67 15.04
C ALA A 45 -6.38 0.59 15.68
N PHE A 46 -6.54 1.66 14.91
CA PHE A 46 -7.20 2.88 15.38
C PHE A 46 -8.70 2.69 15.66
N ASP A 47 -9.42 2.02 14.78
CA ASP A 47 -10.86 1.75 14.97
C ASP A 47 -11.12 0.93 16.25
N ALA A 48 -10.27 -0.07 16.52
CA ALA A 48 -10.37 -0.86 17.75
C ALA A 48 -10.14 -0.02 19.00
N LEU A 49 -9.16 0.91 18.98
CA LEU A 49 -8.88 1.80 20.11
C LEU A 49 -9.99 2.82 20.34
N LEU A 50 -10.53 3.41 19.27
CA LEU A 50 -11.66 4.33 19.36
C LEU A 50 -12.90 3.64 19.94
N ALA A 51 -13.17 2.39 19.53
CA ALA A 51 -14.27 1.61 20.09
C ALA A 51 -14.06 1.29 21.57
N ASP A 52 -12.85 0.94 21.99
CA ASP A 52 -12.50 0.67 23.38
C ASP A 52 -12.62 1.93 24.26
N ASN A 53 -12.17 3.08 23.76
CA ASN A 53 -12.35 4.37 24.42
C ASN A 53 -13.84 4.73 24.58
N ALA A 54 -14.61 4.61 23.51
CA ALA A 54 -16.04 4.87 23.55
C ALA A 54 -16.75 3.97 24.58
N ALA A 55 -16.38 2.69 24.65
CA ALA A 55 -16.91 1.77 25.66
C ALA A 55 -16.58 2.23 27.10
N CYS A 56 -15.33 2.68 27.36
CA CYS A 56 -14.95 3.19 28.69
C CYS A 56 -15.73 4.45 29.08
N TYR A 57 -15.92 5.41 28.17
CA TYR A 57 -16.75 6.59 28.42
C TYR A 57 -18.21 6.24 28.63
N THR A 58 -18.76 5.32 27.85
CA THR A 58 -20.14 4.85 28.02
C THR A 58 -20.35 4.24 29.40
N VAL A 59 -19.41 3.45 29.90
CA VAL A 59 -19.47 2.89 31.27
C VAL A 59 -19.40 4.00 32.32
N GLN A 60 -18.50 4.97 32.16
CA GLN A 60 -18.37 6.07 33.10
C GLN A 60 -19.65 6.89 33.19
N ASP A 61 -20.26 7.21 32.05
CA ASP A 61 -21.53 7.94 32.02
C ASP A 61 -22.67 7.10 32.59
N ALA A 62 -22.74 5.81 32.27
CA ALA A 62 -23.79 4.92 32.78
C ALA A 62 -23.71 4.75 34.32
N ILE A 63 -22.51 4.60 34.90
CA ILE A 63 -22.31 4.56 36.34
C ILE A 63 -22.73 5.87 36.99
N LYS A 64 -22.39 7.01 36.39
CA LYS A 64 -22.82 8.33 36.87
C LYS A 64 -24.31 8.48 36.83
N ASP A 65 -24.97 8.10 35.76
CA ASP A 65 -26.42 8.17 35.59
C ASP A 65 -27.14 7.25 36.60
N GLU A 66 -26.62 6.03 36.83
CA GLU A 66 -27.12 5.14 37.88
C GLU A 66 -27.01 5.76 39.25
N THR A 67 -25.84 6.37 39.58
CA THR A 67 -25.63 7.04 40.87
C THR A 67 -26.63 8.20 41.07
N GLN A 68 -26.86 8.99 40.04
CA GLN A 68 -27.83 10.10 40.11
C GLN A 68 -29.27 9.60 40.21
N ALA A 69 -29.62 8.56 39.48
CA ALA A 69 -30.95 7.96 39.53
C ALA A 69 -31.22 7.31 40.89
N PHE A 70 -30.22 6.61 41.46
CA PHE A 70 -30.27 6.05 42.81
C PHE A 70 -30.52 7.13 43.84
N ALA A 71 -29.72 8.20 43.86
CA ALA A 71 -29.86 9.32 44.79
C ALA A 71 -31.24 9.98 44.68
N ARG A 72 -31.81 10.08 43.48
CA ARG A 72 -33.16 10.63 43.26
C ARG A 72 -34.23 9.69 43.79
N TYR A 73 -34.12 8.39 43.51
CA TYR A 73 -35.07 7.36 43.98
C TYR A 73 -35.10 7.28 45.51
N VAL A 74 -33.93 7.24 46.16
CA VAL A 74 -33.83 7.21 47.65
C VAL A 74 -34.45 8.48 48.28
N ARG A 75 -34.29 9.66 47.65
CA ARG A 75 -34.81 10.94 48.16
C ARG A 75 -36.28 11.10 47.93
N GLN A 76 -36.79 10.63 46.80
CA GLN A 76 -38.20 10.77 46.40
C GLN A 76 -38.65 9.46 45.72
N PRO A 77 -39.11 8.47 46.46
CA PRO A 77 -39.53 7.18 45.93
C PRO A 77 -40.90 7.28 45.22
N THR A 78 -40.86 7.62 43.94
CA THR A 78 -42.03 7.65 43.06
C THR A 78 -41.90 6.55 42.01
N SER A 79 -43.04 6.14 41.40
CA SER A 79 -43.01 5.17 40.31
C SER A 79 -42.13 5.63 39.14
N GLU A 80 -42.06 6.94 38.86
CA GLU A 80 -41.21 7.51 37.82
C GLU A 80 -39.72 7.40 38.19
N SER A 81 -39.35 7.74 39.43
CA SER A 81 -37.96 7.63 39.89
C SER A 81 -37.48 6.18 39.98
N GLU A 82 -38.36 5.25 40.30
CA GLU A 82 -38.08 3.80 40.30
C GLU A 82 -37.82 3.28 38.89
N GLN A 83 -38.66 3.66 37.92
CA GLN A 83 -38.46 3.29 36.52
C GLN A 83 -37.15 3.87 35.97
N ALA A 84 -36.86 5.15 36.22
CA ALA A 84 -35.61 5.79 35.81
C ALA A 84 -34.40 5.12 36.43
N TYR A 85 -34.45 4.76 37.71
CA TYR A 85 -33.39 4.03 38.40
C TYR A 85 -33.19 2.62 37.81
N THR A 86 -34.26 1.86 37.59
CA THR A 86 -34.19 0.53 37.00
C THR A 86 -33.57 0.56 35.57
N ALA A 87 -33.96 1.57 34.78
CA ALA A 87 -33.39 1.77 33.46
C ALA A 87 -31.91 2.14 33.52
N ALA A 88 -31.49 2.96 34.46
CA ALA A 88 -30.08 3.34 34.64
C ALA A 88 -29.24 2.13 35.09
N CYS A 89 -29.74 1.27 35.99
CA CYS A 89 -29.07 0.03 36.39
C CYS A 89 -28.87 -0.89 35.19
N ALA A 90 -29.92 -1.10 34.38
CA ALA A 90 -29.81 -1.95 33.17
C ALA A 90 -28.80 -1.37 32.17
N ALA A 91 -28.74 -0.06 31.97
CA ALA A 91 -27.77 0.58 31.10
C ALA A 91 -26.33 0.44 31.62
N ALA A 92 -26.13 0.57 32.96
CA ALA A 92 -24.82 0.34 33.58
C ALA A 92 -24.34 -1.11 33.41
N GLU A 93 -25.20 -2.09 33.69
CA GLU A 93 -24.91 -3.49 33.51
C GLU A 93 -24.60 -3.85 32.04
N GLN A 94 -25.34 -3.31 31.10
CA GLN A 94 -25.13 -3.50 29.68
C GLN A 94 -23.80 -2.89 29.21
N SER A 95 -23.47 -1.68 29.67
CA SER A 95 -22.23 -1.02 29.31
C SER A 95 -21.00 -1.73 29.89
N LEU A 96 -21.09 -2.22 31.13
CA LEU A 96 -20.03 -3.01 31.75
C LEU A 96 -19.82 -4.36 31.04
N ALA A 97 -20.88 -5.02 30.61
CA ALA A 97 -20.80 -6.27 29.85
C ALA A 97 -20.19 -6.06 28.44
N ALA A 98 -20.26 -4.85 27.92
CA ALA A 98 -19.66 -4.51 26.61
C ALA A 98 -18.16 -4.18 26.69
N LEU A 99 -17.58 -4.06 27.89
CA LEU A 99 -16.15 -3.81 28.05
C LEU A 99 -15.32 -4.95 27.50
N PRO A 100 -14.22 -4.66 26.77
CA PRO A 100 -13.30 -5.69 26.34
C PRO A 100 -12.62 -6.34 27.55
N PHE A 101 -12.75 -7.69 27.66
CA PHE A 101 -12.21 -8.47 28.76
C PHE A 101 -11.42 -9.67 28.24
N ASP A 102 -10.40 -9.37 27.41
CA ASP A 102 -9.45 -10.34 26.86
C ASP A 102 -8.02 -9.86 27.14
N TYR A 103 -7.32 -10.60 28.01
CA TYR A 103 -5.95 -10.30 28.42
C TYR A 103 -4.99 -10.15 27.22
N ALA A 104 -5.11 -11.01 26.23
CA ALA A 104 -4.24 -10.98 25.05
C ALA A 104 -4.46 -9.73 24.18
N ARG A 105 -5.70 -9.22 24.17
CA ARG A 105 -6.09 -8.05 23.42
C ARG A 105 -5.76 -6.73 24.12
N ILE A 106 -6.10 -6.62 25.41
CA ILE A 106 -6.06 -5.33 26.12
C ILE A 106 -4.83 -5.15 27.02
N GLY A 107 -4.05 -6.21 27.22
CA GLY A 107 -2.84 -6.20 28.05
C GLY A 107 -3.14 -6.25 29.55
N ALA A 108 -2.07 -6.49 30.33
CA ALA A 108 -2.17 -6.78 31.77
C ALA A 108 -2.80 -5.64 32.59
N GLU A 109 -2.42 -4.41 32.30
CA GLU A 109 -2.86 -3.25 33.08
C GLU A 109 -4.35 -2.95 32.89
N ARG A 110 -4.81 -2.86 31.63
CA ARG A 110 -6.23 -2.66 31.33
C ARG A 110 -7.08 -3.82 31.81
N TYR A 111 -6.60 -5.06 31.67
CA TYR A 111 -7.28 -6.24 32.18
C TYR A 111 -7.49 -6.15 33.68
N ALA A 112 -6.45 -5.81 34.46
CA ALA A 112 -6.55 -5.67 35.91
C ALA A 112 -7.52 -4.54 36.31
N ARG A 113 -7.49 -3.40 35.60
CA ARG A 113 -8.40 -2.29 35.89
C ARG A 113 -9.86 -2.62 35.52
N THR A 114 -10.09 -3.30 34.40
CA THR A 114 -11.42 -3.80 34.04
C THR A 114 -11.94 -4.79 35.05
N TRP A 115 -11.09 -5.73 35.49
CA TRP A 115 -11.42 -6.67 36.54
C TRP A 115 -11.83 -5.97 37.84
N ASN A 116 -11.03 -5.01 38.30
CA ASN A 116 -11.33 -4.26 39.54
C ASN A 116 -12.64 -3.50 39.44
N LEU A 117 -12.94 -2.89 38.28
CA LEU A 117 -14.21 -2.21 38.05
C LEU A 117 -15.38 -3.18 38.08
N LEU A 118 -15.29 -4.34 37.41
CA LEU A 118 -16.34 -5.35 37.41
C LEU A 118 -16.61 -5.93 38.80
N GLN A 119 -15.55 -6.25 39.56
CA GLN A 119 -15.67 -6.75 40.93
C GLN A 119 -16.21 -5.67 41.88
N GLY A 120 -15.76 -4.41 41.71
CA GLY A 120 -16.26 -3.27 42.48
C GLY A 120 -17.75 -3.04 42.23
N TYR A 121 -18.19 -3.14 40.97
CA TYR A 121 -19.63 -2.97 40.63
C TYR A 121 -20.48 -4.09 41.20
N GLU A 122 -20.01 -5.35 41.17
CA GLU A 122 -20.73 -6.46 41.78
C GLU A 122 -20.87 -6.28 43.29
N GLY A 123 -19.81 -5.86 43.97
CA GLY A 123 -19.86 -5.53 45.42
C GLY A 123 -20.80 -4.39 45.72
N TYR A 124 -20.76 -3.30 44.94
CA TYR A 124 -21.70 -2.18 45.05
C TYR A 124 -23.17 -2.64 44.86
N ARG A 125 -23.43 -3.44 43.82
CA ARG A 125 -24.75 -3.99 43.51
C ARG A 125 -25.35 -4.74 44.73
N GLN A 126 -24.55 -5.60 45.33
CA GLN A 126 -24.99 -6.39 46.49
C GLN A 126 -25.32 -5.49 47.71
N GLU A 127 -24.48 -4.52 48.03
CA GLU A 127 -24.71 -3.58 49.15
C GLU A 127 -25.86 -2.62 48.86
N ARG A 128 -26.01 -2.12 47.64
CA ARG A 128 -27.11 -1.30 47.19
C ARG A 128 -28.45 -2.03 47.31
N ASP A 129 -28.52 -3.28 46.85
CA ASP A 129 -29.73 -4.07 46.91
C ASP A 129 -30.08 -4.45 48.37
N ALA A 130 -29.09 -4.67 49.22
CA ALA A 130 -29.28 -4.89 50.66
C ALA A 130 -29.82 -3.61 51.34
N PHE A 131 -29.28 -2.44 51.00
CA PHE A 131 -29.75 -1.13 51.48
C PHE A 131 -31.22 -0.86 51.10
N LEU A 132 -31.60 -1.12 49.84
CA LEU A 132 -32.97 -0.86 49.38
C LEU A 132 -34.04 -1.75 50.05
N ARG A 133 -33.63 -2.83 50.70
CA ARG A 133 -34.52 -3.68 51.52
C ARG A 133 -34.69 -3.18 52.97
N LEU A 134 -33.86 -2.22 53.38
CA LEU A 134 -33.97 -1.67 54.74
C LEU A 134 -35.13 -0.72 54.88
N SER A 135 -35.79 -0.73 56.08
CA SER A 135 -36.72 0.31 56.45
C SER A 135 -35.97 1.61 56.71
N PRO A 136 -36.47 2.77 56.27
CA PRO A 136 -35.89 4.08 56.63
C PRO A 136 -35.84 4.36 58.16
N ALA A 137 -36.63 3.63 58.95
CA ALA A 137 -36.63 3.71 60.42
C ALA A 137 -35.59 2.76 61.09
N ALA A 138 -34.81 2.00 60.29
CA ALA A 138 -33.78 1.09 60.87
C ALA A 138 -32.61 1.91 61.40
N ASP A 139 -32.06 1.52 62.54
CA ASP A 139 -30.93 2.18 63.17
C ASP A 139 -29.65 2.21 62.26
N THR A 140 -29.51 1.23 61.40
CA THR A 140 -28.37 1.11 60.46
C THR A 140 -28.63 1.79 59.10
N TYR A 141 -29.77 2.41 58.88
CA TYR A 141 -30.16 3.00 57.58
C TYR A 141 -29.17 4.05 57.09
N ILE A 142 -28.82 5.01 57.96
CA ILE A 142 -27.91 6.10 57.60
C ILE A 142 -26.49 5.59 57.37
N GLU A 143 -26.00 4.67 58.17
CA GLU A 143 -24.68 4.03 58.01
C GLU A 143 -24.58 3.29 56.69
N ARG A 144 -25.58 2.48 56.33
CA ARG A 144 -25.66 1.77 55.06
C ARG A 144 -25.78 2.70 53.88
N MET A 145 -26.52 3.78 53.99
CA MET A 145 -26.60 4.80 52.94
C MET A 145 -25.21 5.38 52.63
N TYR A 146 -24.48 5.81 53.69
CA TYR A 146 -23.10 6.32 53.48
C TYR A 146 -22.16 5.27 52.92
N HIS A 147 -22.31 4.01 53.32
CA HIS A 147 -21.51 2.94 52.78
C HIS A 147 -21.76 2.75 51.27
N VAL A 148 -23.00 2.72 50.81
CA VAL A 148 -23.36 2.65 49.40
C VAL A 148 -22.83 3.86 48.61
N MET A 149 -22.95 5.07 49.18
CA MET A 149 -22.39 6.27 48.56
C MET A 149 -20.86 6.20 48.40
N ALA A 150 -20.16 5.71 49.43
CA ALA A 150 -18.72 5.54 49.34
C ALA A 150 -18.31 4.51 48.25
N LEU A 151 -19.08 3.44 48.07
CA LEU A 151 -18.87 2.49 46.99
C LEU A 151 -19.11 3.11 45.60
N GLN A 152 -20.08 4.03 45.47
CA GLN A 152 -20.29 4.78 44.23
C GLN A 152 -19.08 5.66 43.88
N ASP A 153 -18.48 6.33 44.85
CA ASP A 153 -17.26 7.13 44.66
C ASP A 153 -16.08 6.24 44.18
N TYR A 154 -15.91 5.05 44.77
CA TYR A 154 -14.90 4.08 44.34
C TYR A 154 -15.15 3.62 42.93
N LEU A 155 -16.40 3.35 42.53
CA LEU A 155 -16.71 2.95 41.15
C LEU A 155 -16.38 4.05 40.15
N ALA A 156 -16.72 5.31 40.49
CA ALA A 156 -16.37 6.45 39.65
C ALA A 156 -14.85 6.57 39.47
N GLU A 157 -14.08 6.35 40.55
CA GLU A 157 -12.62 6.34 40.49
C GLU A 157 -12.07 5.16 39.64
N TYR A 158 -12.62 3.95 39.78
CA TYR A 158 -12.20 2.78 38.98
C TYR A 158 -12.52 2.98 37.49
N ALA A 159 -13.69 3.54 37.16
CA ALA A 159 -14.05 3.87 35.78
C ALA A 159 -13.09 4.91 35.19
N LEU A 160 -12.76 5.95 35.95
CA LEU A 160 -11.78 6.97 35.53
C LEU A 160 -10.39 6.37 35.31
N ARG A 161 -9.90 5.54 36.21
CA ARG A 161 -8.60 4.86 36.10
C ARG A 161 -8.55 3.93 34.90
N LEU A 162 -9.65 3.24 34.56
CA LEU A 162 -9.75 2.43 33.36
C LEU A 162 -9.65 3.29 32.09
N THR A 163 -10.38 4.42 32.04
CA THR A 163 -10.33 5.37 30.94
C THR A 163 -8.92 5.93 30.75
N GLN A 164 -8.25 6.32 31.84
CA GLN A 164 -6.85 6.80 31.78
C GLN A 164 -5.90 5.74 31.23
N ALA A 165 -5.99 4.48 31.69
CA ALA A 165 -5.15 3.39 31.17
C ALA A 165 -5.40 3.12 29.69
N THR A 166 -6.63 3.29 29.21
CA THR A 166 -6.97 3.18 27.81
C THR A 166 -6.34 4.30 26.98
N LEU A 167 -6.38 5.54 27.45
CA LEU A 167 -5.74 6.70 26.82
C LEU A 167 -4.19 6.58 26.80
N GLU A 168 -3.57 6.07 27.87
CA GLU A 168 -2.13 5.83 27.91
C GLU A 168 -1.71 4.77 26.89
N GLN A 169 -2.49 3.70 26.75
CA GLN A 169 -2.23 2.69 25.72
C GLN A 169 -2.41 3.26 24.30
N GLU A 170 -3.42 4.10 24.08
CA GLU A 170 -3.61 4.81 22.82
C GLU A 170 -2.38 5.66 22.49
N ASN A 171 -1.87 6.43 23.45
CA ASN A 171 -0.72 7.30 23.27
C ASN A 171 0.57 6.51 22.96
N THR A 172 0.78 5.36 23.61
CA THR A 172 1.92 4.48 23.32
C THR A 172 1.81 3.82 21.94
N LEU A 173 0.62 3.37 21.53
CA LEU A 173 0.36 2.84 20.20
C LEU A 173 0.48 3.92 19.13
N TYR A 174 -0.01 5.13 19.41
CA TYR A 174 0.15 6.28 18.51
C TYR A 174 1.64 6.60 18.28
N SER A 175 2.44 6.68 19.34
CA SER A 175 3.87 6.97 19.24
C SER A 175 4.65 5.86 18.50
N SER A 176 4.35 4.59 18.76
CA SER A 176 4.97 3.45 18.08
C SER A 176 4.56 3.37 16.61
N THR A 177 3.28 3.56 16.31
CA THR A 177 2.76 3.58 14.94
C THR A 177 3.31 4.77 14.16
N ALA A 178 3.38 5.96 14.77
CA ALA A 178 3.99 7.15 14.16
C ALA A 178 5.48 6.94 13.86
N ALA A 179 6.22 6.21 14.71
CA ALA A 179 7.61 5.85 14.45
C ALA A 179 7.76 4.94 13.22
N HIS A 180 6.87 3.95 13.05
CA HIS A 180 6.86 3.08 11.87
C HIS A 180 6.42 3.82 10.59
N ILE A 181 5.39 4.66 10.69
CA ILE A 181 4.90 5.48 9.57
C ILE A 181 5.97 6.48 9.10
N ARG A 182 6.82 6.98 9.99
CA ARG A 182 7.90 7.92 9.65
C ARG A 182 8.92 7.35 8.66
N HIS A 183 9.10 6.03 8.62
CA HIS A 183 10.02 5.37 7.68
C HIS A 183 9.36 5.01 6.33
N LEU A 184 8.04 4.99 6.24
CA LEU A 184 7.30 4.69 5.01
C LEU A 184 7.66 5.62 3.84
N PRO A 185 7.76 6.96 4.00
CA PRO A 185 8.15 7.86 2.90
C PRO A 185 9.52 7.51 2.31
N TRP A 186 10.48 7.10 3.13
CA TRP A 186 11.81 6.69 2.67
C TRP A 186 11.76 5.37 1.89
N LEU A 187 10.91 4.43 2.31
CA LEU A 187 10.68 3.19 1.59
C LEU A 187 10.04 3.45 0.23
N TYR A 188 9.01 4.33 0.18
CA TYR A 188 8.38 4.73 -1.08
C TYR A 188 9.34 5.49 -1.99
N LEU A 189 10.16 6.37 -1.45
CA LEU A 189 11.19 7.08 -2.21
C LEU A 189 12.18 6.08 -2.81
N GLY A 190 12.63 5.09 -2.05
CA GLY A 190 13.51 4.02 -2.52
C GLY A 190 12.88 3.21 -3.66
N LEU A 191 11.63 2.79 -3.52
CA LEU A 191 10.89 2.08 -4.56
C LEU A 191 10.68 2.93 -5.81
N PHE A 192 10.35 4.21 -5.63
CA PHE A 192 10.19 5.16 -6.74
C PHE A 192 11.49 5.36 -7.50
N LEU A 193 12.61 5.59 -6.81
CA LEU A 193 13.93 5.74 -7.43
C LEU A 193 14.36 4.46 -8.17
N THR A 194 14.06 3.29 -7.62
CA THR A 194 14.33 2.01 -8.27
C THR A 194 13.52 1.86 -9.56
N ALA A 195 12.23 2.18 -9.53
CA ALA A 195 11.37 2.14 -10.72
C ALA A 195 11.84 3.16 -11.78
N ALA A 196 12.22 4.38 -11.36
CA ALA A 196 12.74 5.40 -12.25
C ALA A 196 14.08 4.97 -12.90
N ALA A 197 14.99 4.38 -12.14
CA ALA A 197 16.25 3.85 -12.65
C ALA A 197 16.01 2.73 -13.67
N LEU A 198 15.10 1.79 -13.38
CA LEU A 198 14.71 0.73 -14.31
C LEU A 198 14.11 1.29 -15.60
N MET A 199 13.28 2.34 -15.50
CA MET A 199 12.68 3.01 -16.66
C MET A 199 13.76 3.68 -17.53
N VAL A 200 14.71 4.39 -16.92
CA VAL A 200 15.84 5.00 -17.65
C VAL A 200 16.69 3.94 -18.36
N LEU A 201 16.97 2.83 -17.68
CA LEU A 201 17.72 1.72 -18.28
C LEU A 201 16.95 1.08 -19.45
N LEU A 202 15.63 0.92 -19.31
CA LEU A 202 14.76 0.44 -20.40
C LEU A 202 14.82 1.37 -21.62
N VAL A 203 14.61 2.68 -21.42
CA VAL A 203 14.63 3.66 -22.51
C VAL A 203 15.99 3.70 -23.20
N ARG A 204 17.08 3.71 -22.42
CA ARG A 204 18.43 3.66 -22.99
C ARG A 204 18.72 2.36 -23.74
N GLY A 205 18.28 1.24 -23.18
CA GLY A 205 18.41 -0.08 -23.81
C GLY A 205 17.65 -0.14 -25.13
N LEU A 206 16.40 0.28 -25.15
CA LEU A 206 15.55 0.31 -26.33
C LEU A 206 16.08 1.28 -27.39
N SER A 207 16.50 2.47 -26.98
CA SER A 207 17.10 3.45 -27.88
C SER A 207 18.35 2.90 -28.59
N ARG A 208 19.23 2.20 -27.88
CA ARG A 208 20.44 1.62 -28.45
C ARG A 208 20.20 0.36 -29.29
N ALA A 209 19.24 -0.48 -28.87
CA ALA A 209 18.99 -1.76 -29.49
C ALA A 209 18.06 -1.65 -30.72
N VAL A 210 17.17 -0.67 -30.75
CA VAL A 210 16.12 -0.55 -31.78
C VAL A 210 16.18 0.79 -32.50
N VAL A 211 16.06 1.90 -31.77
CA VAL A 211 15.83 3.23 -32.40
C VAL A 211 17.04 3.62 -33.26
N ARG A 212 18.26 3.50 -32.75
CA ARG A 212 19.46 3.87 -33.51
C ARG A 212 19.67 3.01 -34.75
N PRO A 213 19.62 1.65 -34.69
CA PRO A 213 19.74 0.82 -35.88
C PRO A 213 18.66 1.10 -36.93
N LEU A 214 17.40 1.35 -36.51
CA LEU A 214 16.33 1.69 -37.45
C LEU A 214 16.57 3.04 -38.13
N LEU A 215 17.11 4.05 -37.42
CA LEU A 215 17.51 5.31 -38.03
C LEU A 215 18.67 5.15 -39.00
N GLU A 216 19.70 4.34 -38.66
CA GLU A 216 20.82 4.01 -39.56
C GLU A 216 20.30 3.32 -40.85
N LEU A 217 19.34 2.36 -40.71
CA LEU A 217 18.68 1.70 -41.84
C LEU A 217 17.86 2.68 -42.70
N ALA A 218 17.10 3.58 -42.06
CA ALA A 218 16.30 4.58 -42.78
C ALA A 218 17.20 5.53 -43.59
N GLN A 219 18.30 6.00 -43.01
CA GLN A 219 19.26 6.86 -43.69
C GLN A 219 19.92 6.13 -44.89
N ALA A 220 20.39 4.90 -44.67
CA ALA A 220 21.00 4.09 -45.75
C ALA A 220 19.99 3.78 -46.87
N SER A 221 18.72 3.51 -46.50
CA SER A 221 17.65 3.32 -47.50
C SER A 221 17.42 4.53 -48.36
N ARG A 222 17.52 5.74 -47.75
CA ARG A 222 17.38 7.01 -48.50
C ARG A 222 18.55 7.21 -49.45
N SER A 223 19.79 6.95 -49.03
CA SER A 223 20.98 7.03 -49.92
C SER A 223 20.84 6.10 -51.13
N ILE A 224 20.34 4.85 -50.90
CA ILE A 224 20.06 3.92 -52.02
C ILE A 224 19.00 4.47 -52.94
N ALA A 225 17.92 5.11 -52.46
CA ALA A 225 16.88 5.72 -53.26
C ALA A 225 17.40 6.90 -54.09
N GLU A 226 18.41 7.61 -53.61
CA GLU A 226 19.11 8.70 -54.31
C GLU A 226 20.19 8.18 -55.27
N GLY A 227 20.36 6.86 -55.38
CA GLY A 227 21.26 6.22 -56.34
C GLY A 227 22.66 5.95 -55.79
N ASP A 228 22.95 6.26 -54.53
CA ASP A 228 24.23 5.99 -53.89
C ASP A 228 24.25 4.61 -53.23
N LEU A 229 24.87 3.65 -53.95
CA LEU A 229 25.09 2.28 -53.48
C LEU A 229 26.51 2.07 -52.93
N SER A 230 27.34 3.13 -52.92
CA SER A 230 28.78 3.03 -52.58
C SER A 230 29.04 3.00 -51.06
N GLY A 231 28.09 3.38 -50.22
CA GLY A 231 28.23 3.40 -48.79
C GLY A 231 28.61 2.06 -48.18
N PRO A 232 29.24 2.02 -46.98
CA PRO A 232 29.64 0.76 -46.34
C PRO A 232 28.41 -0.05 -45.91
N ASP A 233 28.60 -1.35 -45.68
CA ASP A 233 27.54 -2.18 -45.09
C ASP A 233 27.24 -1.78 -43.66
N LEU A 234 25.98 -1.83 -43.30
CA LEU A 234 25.55 -1.57 -41.94
C LEU A 234 26.03 -2.69 -41.01
N PRO A 235 26.67 -2.36 -39.85
CA PRO A 235 27.18 -3.37 -38.96
C PRO A 235 26.03 -4.14 -38.27
N ILE A 236 26.05 -5.45 -38.35
CA ILE A 236 25.09 -6.33 -37.64
C ILE A 236 25.53 -6.42 -36.18
N LYS A 237 24.98 -5.55 -35.33
CA LYS A 237 25.35 -5.43 -33.92
C LYS A 237 24.63 -6.44 -33.02
N ASN A 238 23.45 -6.93 -33.45
CA ASN A 238 22.58 -7.81 -32.67
C ASN A 238 22.21 -9.06 -33.44
N SER A 239 21.93 -10.17 -32.74
CA SER A 239 21.42 -11.41 -33.30
C SER A 239 19.90 -11.55 -33.19
N ASP A 240 19.18 -10.45 -32.98
CA ASP A 240 17.72 -10.36 -32.84
C ASP A 240 17.06 -10.00 -34.20
N GLU A 241 15.77 -9.63 -34.12
CA GLU A 241 14.97 -9.27 -35.30
C GLU A 241 15.54 -8.06 -36.05
N VAL A 242 16.14 -7.09 -35.33
CA VAL A 242 16.77 -5.90 -35.93
C VAL A 242 18.08 -6.29 -36.66
N GLY A 243 18.87 -7.18 -36.08
CA GLY A 243 20.08 -7.69 -36.72
C GLY A 243 19.79 -8.47 -37.99
N ARG A 244 18.72 -9.29 -38.00
CA ARG A 244 18.26 -9.98 -39.24
C ARG A 244 17.81 -9.00 -40.30
N LEU A 245 17.06 -7.96 -39.92
CA LEU A 245 16.62 -6.91 -40.84
C LEU A 245 17.85 -6.21 -41.47
N THR A 246 18.85 -5.86 -40.67
CA THR A 246 20.09 -5.23 -41.13
C THR A 246 20.82 -6.14 -42.11
N GLY A 247 20.90 -7.45 -41.81
CA GLY A 247 21.52 -8.43 -42.74
C GLY A 247 20.79 -8.53 -44.08
N THR A 248 19.46 -8.62 -44.06
CA THR A 248 18.64 -8.65 -45.29
C THR A 248 18.77 -7.36 -46.08
N PHE A 249 18.84 -6.20 -45.42
CA PHE A 249 19.06 -4.92 -46.07
C PHE A 249 20.43 -4.87 -46.80
N ASN A 250 21.53 -5.32 -46.17
CA ASN A 250 22.83 -5.39 -46.79
C ASN A 250 22.83 -6.32 -48.04
N GLN A 251 22.15 -7.48 -47.93
CA GLN A 251 21.99 -8.39 -49.09
C GLN A 251 21.24 -7.72 -50.26
N MET A 252 20.14 -7.00 -49.95
CA MET A 252 19.38 -6.25 -50.95
C MET A 252 20.25 -5.18 -51.64
N LYS A 253 21.03 -4.43 -50.84
CA LYS A 253 21.95 -3.40 -51.36
C LYS A 253 22.96 -4.01 -52.36
N HIS A 254 23.59 -5.14 -51.98
CA HIS A 254 24.54 -5.84 -52.86
C HIS A 254 23.88 -6.35 -54.16
N ALA A 255 22.67 -6.91 -54.08
CA ALA A 255 21.93 -7.36 -55.26
C ALA A 255 21.61 -6.17 -56.21
N MET A 256 21.21 -5.04 -55.69
CA MET A 256 20.95 -3.80 -56.49
C MET A 256 22.25 -3.30 -57.12
N ALA A 257 23.37 -3.26 -56.40
CA ALA A 257 24.66 -2.83 -56.93
C ALA A 257 25.14 -3.73 -58.08
N GLN A 258 24.98 -5.05 -57.91
CA GLN A 258 25.31 -6.01 -58.93
C GLN A 258 24.42 -5.85 -60.19
N GLN A 259 23.13 -5.66 -60.00
CA GLN A 259 22.20 -5.43 -61.12
C GLN A 259 22.56 -4.17 -61.90
N LEU A 260 22.85 -3.06 -61.19
CA LEU A 260 23.25 -1.80 -61.84
C LEU A 260 24.57 -1.95 -62.61
N SER A 261 25.56 -2.63 -62.02
CA SER A 261 26.86 -2.90 -62.71
C SER A 261 26.68 -3.72 -64.00
N THR A 262 25.79 -4.73 -63.95
CA THR A 262 25.46 -5.57 -65.10
C THR A 262 24.77 -4.76 -66.19
N GLN A 263 23.79 -3.91 -65.83
CA GLN A 263 23.13 -3.02 -66.78
C GLN A 263 24.10 -2.01 -67.43
N GLN A 264 25.01 -1.44 -66.66
CA GLN A 264 26.05 -0.55 -67.17
C GLN A 264 27.03 -1.27 -68.09
N ALA A 265 27.38 -2.53 -67.81
CA ALA A 265 28.24 -3.34 -68.71
C ALA A 265 27.54 -3.64 -70.04
N LEU A 266 26.29 -4.08 -69.99
CA LEU A 266 25.47 -4.30 -71.20
C LEU A 266 25.32 -3.04 -72.03
N HIS A 267 25.02 -1.90 -71.43
CA HIS A 267 24.90 -0.64 -72.15
C HIS A 267 26.21 -0.18 -72.79
N ARG A 268 27.36 -0.42 -72.12
CA ARG A 268 28.71 -0.18 -72.73
C ARG A 268 29.00 -1.09 -73.93
N GLU A 269 28.60 -2.36 -73.89
CA GLU A 269 28.72 -3.27 -75.02
C GLU A 269 27.81 -2.83 -76.19
N GLU A 270 26.56 -2.44 -75.91
CA GLU A 270 25.65 -1.91 -76.95
C GLU A 270 26.22 -0.67 -77.63
N VAL A 271 26.70 0.30 -76.81
CA VAL A 271 27.30 1.55 -77.38
C VAL A 271 28.58 1.20 -78.18
N ARG A 272 29.39 0.22 -77.74
CA ARG A 272 30.58 -0.23 -78.45
C ARG A 272 30.23 -0.91 -79.76
N ASN A 273 29.20 -1.76 -79.80
CA ASN A 273 28.76 -2.45 -80.99
C ASN A 273 28.17 -1.47 -82.01
N LEU A 274 27.41 -0.50 -81.61
CA LEU A 274 26.88 0.60 -82.42
C LEU A 274 28.02 1.45 -83.05
N ALA A 275 29.07 1.72 -82.27
CA ALA A 275 30.24 2.44 -82.77
C ALA A 275 31.02 1.62 -83.85
N LEU A 276 31.17 0.32 -83.65
CA LEU A 276 31.78 -0.56 -84.63
C LEU A 276 30.96 -0.71 -85.90
N GLU A 277 29.65 -0.83 -85.83
CA GLU A 277 28.76 -0.83 -87.01
C GLU A 277 28.90 0.47 -87.84
N LYS A 278 28.98 1.62 -87.15
CA LYS A 278 29.12 2.93 -87.81
C LYS A 278 30.49 3.07 -88.51
N ASP A 279 31.54 2.56 -87.92
CA ASP A 279 32.88 2.52 -88.58
C ASP A 279 32.95 1.57 -89.82
N LEU A 280 32.16 0.50 -89.78
CA LEU A 280 32.02 -0.43 -90.90
C LEU A 280 31.19 0.16 -92.06
N GLU A 281 30.26 1.06 -91.82
CA GLU A 281 29.45 1.76 -92.86
C GLU A 281 30.24 2.90 -93.54
N HIS A 282 31.36 3.33 -92.96
CA HIS A 282 32.17 4.41 -93.48
C HIS A 282 33.47 3.94 -94.18
N THR A 283 33.65 2.62 -94.33
CA THR A 283 34.79 2.04 -95.13
C THR A 283 34.30 1.41 -96.41
#